data_9b82e64c8a87ef0691317e7e0781dfc4
#
_entry.id   9b82e64c8a87ef0691317e7e0781dfc4
#
_cell.length_a   1.000
_cell.length_b   1.000
_cell.length_c   1.000
_cell.angle_alpha   90.00
_cell.angle_beta   90.00
_cell.angle_gamma   90.00
#
_symmetry.space_group_name_H-M   'P 1'
#
loop_
_entity.id
_entity.type
_entity.pdbx_description
1 polymer ?
#
loop_
_entity_poly.entity_id
_entity_poly.type
_entity_poly.pdbx_seq_one_letter_code
_entity_poly.pdbx_strand_id
1 'polypeptide(L)'
;MNSEIRRAVAADAGAIGALYSRAFADDPVTSWVTPDLVRRTRLLRRLNSEIARYAIGTQGVVYVAESAGALVGAAIWMPPTPHPFSWRAVPFGLRSGAALGRDIPRMIRMGRAVSSVRPPQPHWYLQLLGVEPTAQHTGVGSALVRAHLQNVDSEGLPAYLETTRENLVFYGTLQFEVIGEIRIHASAPGEFSLLRPPKQPR
;
A
#
# COMPACT_ATOMS: atom_id res chain seq x y z
N MET A 1 14.13 11.02 -14.92
CA MET A 1 12.83 11.71 -15.00
C MET A 1 12.70 12.55 -13.75
N ASN A 2 12.52 13.88 -13.87
CA ASN A 2 12.39 14.75 -12.71
C ASN A 2 10.93 14.66 -12.23
N SER A 3 10.67 14.02 -11.10
CA SER A 3 9.35 13.92 -10.50
C SER A 3 9.32 14.71 -9.21
N GLU A 4 8.29 15.53 -9.04
CA GLU A 4 8.03 16.25 -7.81
C GLU A 4 7.22 15.39 -6.85
N ILE A 5 7.66 15.31 -5.58
CA ILE A 5 6.94 14.60 -4.52
C ILE A 5 6.15 15.61 -3.68
N ARG A 6 4.84 15.39 -3.56
CA ARG A 6 3.98 16.24 -2.72
C ARG A 6 2.99 15.40 -1.90
N ARG A 7 2.40 16.02 -0.90
CA ARG A 7 1.25 15.44 -0.20
C ARG A 7 0.04 15.39 -1.14
N ALA A 8 -0.68 14.28 -1.09
CA ALA A 8 -1.93 14.14 -1.83
C ALA A 8 -3.07 14.92 -1.16
N VAL A 9 -3.97 15.44 -1.98
CA VAL A 9 -5.22 16.07 -1.56
C VAL A 9 -6.42 15.20 -1.97
N ALA A 10 -7.60 15.47 -1.43
CA ALA A 10 -8.79 14.63 -1.68
C ALA A 10 -9.13 14.48 -3.18
N ALA A 11 -8.82 15.50 -4.00
CA ALA A 11 -9.01 15.46 -5.44
C ALA A 11 -8.12 14.40 -6.15
N ASP A 12 -6.98 14.04 -5.58
CA ASP A 12 -6.06 13.07 -6.18
C ASP A 12 -6.57 11.63 -6.08
N ALA A 13 -7.52 11.33 -5.21
CA ALA A 13 -7.93 9.96 -4.90
C ALA A 13 -8.36 9.16 -6.12
N GLY A 14 -9.04 9.78 -7.08
CA GLY A 14 -9.44 9.15 -8.34
C GLY A 14 -8.26 8.80 -9.24
N ALA A 15 -7.28 9.70 -9.36
CA ALA A 15 -6.05 9.51 -10.12
C ALA A 15 -5.15 8.44 -9.47
N ILE A 16 -5.04 8.44 -8.12
CA ILE A 16 -4.33 7.41 -7.36
C ILE A 16 -4.94 6.02 -7.62
N GLY A 17 -6.27 5.89 -7.56
CA GLY A 17 -6.94 4.62 -7.87
C GLY A 17 -6.70 4.14 -9.30
N ALA A 18 -6.69 5.05 -10.27
CA ALA A 18 -6.37 4.74 -11.66
C ALA A 18 -4.91 4.31 -11.84
N LEU A 19 -3.97 4.97 -11.19
CA LEU A 19 -2.55 4.61 -11.16
C LEU A 19 -2.36 3.20 -10.59
N TYR A 20 -2.92 2.92 -9.41
CA TYR A 20 -2.79 1.61 -8.78
C TYR A 20 -3.45 0.49 -9.59
N SER A 21 -4.53 0.79 -10.33
CA SER A 21 -5.14 -0.22 -11.21
C SER A 21 -4.24 -0.65 -12.36
N ARG A 22 -3.31 0.20 -12.79
CA ARG A 22 -2.27 -0.13 -13.79
C ARG A 22 -1.04 -0.76 -13.13
N ALA A 23 -0.57 -0.16 -12.03
CA ALA A 23 0.62 -0.64 -11.32
C ALA A 23 0.46 -2.07 -10.78
N PHE A 24 -0.76 -2.46 -10.38
CA PHE A 24 -1.07 -3.78 -9.81
C PHE A 24 -1.88 -4.67 -10.76
N ALA A 25 -1.98 -4.33 -12.04
CA ALA A 25 -2.75 -5.12 -13.02
C ALA A 25 -2.30 -6.58 -13.08
N ASP A 26 -0.99 -6.81 -13.05
CA ASP A 26 -0.35 -8.12 -13.14
C ASP A 26 0.24 -8.61 -11.81
N ASP A 27 -0.07 -7.93 -10.72
CA ASP A 27 0.35 -8.34 -9.39
C ASP A 27 -0.20 -9.74 -9.05
N PRO A 28 0.65 -10.69 -8.60
CA PRO A 28 0.24 -12.07 -8.38
C PRO A 28 -0.86 -12.23 -7.33
N VAL A 29 -0.84 -11.43 -6.25
CA VAL A 29 -1.83 -11.51 -5.17
C VAL A 29 -3.17 -10.97 -5.62
N THR A 30 -3.19 -9.81 -6.27
CA THR A 30 -4.43 -9.25 -6.83
C THR A 30 -5.03 -10.14 -7.91
N SER A 31 -4.18 -10.81 -8.72
CA SER A 31 -4.58 -11.79 -9.73
C SER A 31 -5.19 -13.05 -9.10
N TRP A 32 -4.65 -13.49 -7.96
CA TRP A 32 -5.23 -14.61 -7.21
C TRP A 32 -6.58 -14.23 -6.57
N VAL A 33 -6.70 -13.03 -6.02
CA VAL A 33 -7.98 -12.54 -5.43
C VAL A 33 -9.04 -12.41 -6.50
N THR A 34 -8.73 -11.75 -7.62
CA THR A 34 -9.65 -11.49 -8.72
C THR A 34 -9.01 -11.90 -10.05
N PRO A 35 -9.19 -13.15 -10.51
CA PRO A 35 -8.52 -13.69 -11.71
C PRO A 35 -8.91 -12.98 -13.01
N ASP A 36 -10.15 -12.53 -13.14
CA ASP A 36 -10.61 -11.80 -14.32
C ASP A 36 -9.98 -10.41 -14.41
N LEU A 37 -9.19 -10.15 -15.44
CA LEU A 37 -8.42 -8.91 -15.60
C LEU A 37 -9.30 -7.66 -15.69
N VAL A 38 -10.40 -7.73 -16.43
CA VAL A 38 -11.28 -6.57 -16.63
C VAL A 38 -11.97 -6.19 -15.31
N ARG A 39 -12.45 -7.20 -14.58
CA ARG A 39 -13.02 -7.03 -13.27
C ARG A 39 -11.97 -6.53 -12.27
N ARG A 40 -10.76 -7.14 -12.27
CA ARG A 40 -9.65 -6.75 -11.39
C ARG A 40 -9.27 -5.29 -11.56
N THR A 41 -9.09 -4.83 -12.79
CA THR A 41 -8.74 -3.43 -13.07
C THR A 41 -9.80 -2.45 -12.55
N ARG A 42 -11.08 -2.75 -12.75
CA ARG A 42 -12.17 -1.92 -12.20
C ARG A 42 -12.21 -1.93 -10.68
N LEU A 43 -12.02 -3.12 -10.09
CA LEU A 43 -12.01 -3.32 -8.65
C LEU A 43 -10.85 -2.57 -8.01
N LEU A 44 -9.62 -2.75 -8.51
CA LEU A 44 -8.42 -2.07 -8.04
C LEU A 44 -8.57 -0.55 -8.10
N ARG A 45 -9.07 -0.03 -9.23
CA ARG A 45 -9.32 1.41 -9.37
C ARG A 45 -10.28 1.92 -8.30
N ARG A 46 -11.40 1.24 -8.08
CA ARG A 46 -12.43 1.65 -7.11
C ARG A 46 -11.94 1.52 -5.68
N LEU A 47 -11.40 0.36 -5.30
CA LEU A 47 -10.93 0.11 -3.93
C LEU A 47 -9.80 1.06 -3.55
N ASN A 48 -8.82 1.22 -4.42
CA ASN A 48 -7.66 2.06 -4.11
C ASN A 48 -8.01 3.57 -4.10
N SER A 49 -9.01 4.00 -4.88
CA SER A 49 -9.56 5.35 -4.73
C SER A 49 -10.22 5.55 -3.36
N GLU A 50 -10.96 4.56 -2.86
CA GLU A 50 -11.58 4.62 -1.53
C GLU A 50 -10.53 4.55 -0.41
N ILE A 51 -9.50 3.70 -0.55
CA ILE A 51 -8.37 3.63 0.40
C ILE A 51 -7.66 4.98 0.47
N ALA A 52 -7.36 5.59 -0.68
CA ALA A 52 -6.72 6.90 -0.73
C ALA A 52 -7.59 7.99 -0.06
N ARG A 53 -8.89 8.04 -0.36
CA ARG A 53 -9.82 8.98 0.31
C ARG A 53 -9.86 8.78 1.81
N TYR A 54 -9.92 7.52 2.25
CA TYR A 54 -9.94 7.20 3.67
C TYR A 54 -8.65 7.65 4.35
N ALA A 55 -7.49 7.32 3.78
CA ALA A 55 -6.20 7.72 4.32
C ALA A 55 -6.05 9.25 4.39
N ILE A 56 -6.39 9.98 3.30
CA ILE A 56 -6.32 11.45 3.25
C ILE A 56 -7.31 12.09 4.25
N GLY A 57 -8.49 11.51 4.41
CA GLY A 57 -9.55 12.02 5.30
C GLY A 57 -9.37 11.66 6.78
N THR A 58 -8.33 10.89 7.12
CA THR A 58 -8.03 10.44 8.48
C THR A 58 -6.61 10.85 8.89
N GLN A 59 -5.94 10.03 9.69
CA GLN A 59 -4.55 10.25 10.11
C GLN A 59 -3.52 9.61 9.17
N GLY A 60 -3.96 9.03 8.05
CA GLY A 60 -3.05 8.46 7.05
C GLY A 60 -2.26 9.55 6.33
N VAL A 61 -1.14 9.14 5.78
CA VAL A 61 -0.23 10.00 5.03
C VAL A 61 -0.13 9.48 3.60
N VAL A 62 -0.50 10.31 2.64
CA VAL A 62 -0.45 9.94 1.23
C VAL A 62 0.49 10.89 0.50
N TYR A 63 1.51 10.33 -0.16
CA TYR A 63 2.38 11.06 -1.07
C TYR A 63 2.10 10.65 -2.50
N VAL A 64 2.23 11.61 -3.40
CA VAL A 64 2.19 11.38 -4.86
C VAL A 64 3.45 11.92 -5.50
N ALA A 65 3.88 11.24 -6.55
CA ALA A 65 4.92 11.70 -7.46
C ALA A 65 4.27 12.20 -8.74
N GLU A 66 4.61 13.41 -9.15
CA GLU A 66 4.07 14.05 -10.33
C GLU A 66 5.18 14.34 -11.34
N SER A 67 4.93 14.06 -12.61
CA SER A 67 5.85 14.35 -13.72
C SER A 67 5.04 14.80 -14.92
N ALA A 68 5.42 15.92 -15.52
CA ALA A 68 4.73 16.52 -16.65
C ALA A 68 3.20 16.69 -16.45
N GLY A 69 2.78 17.05 -15.22
CA GLY A 69 1.37 17.26 -14.85
C GLY A 69 0.54 15.98 -14.66
N ALA A 70 1.16 14.80 -14.67
CA ALA A 70 0.50 13.52 -14.44
C ALA A 70 1.07 12.80 -13.20
N LEU A 71 0.22 12.08 -12.47
CA LEU A 71 0.68 11.23 -11.37
C LEU A 71 1.38 10.00 -11.93
N VAL A 72 2.63 9.81 -11.53
CA VAL A 72 3.49 8.69 -11.93
C VAL A 72 3.79 7.74 -10.78
N GLY A 73 3.39 8.07 -9.56
CA GLY A 73 3.54 7.19 -8.40
C GLY A 73 2.73 7.68 -7.21
N ALA A 74 2.44 6.77 -6.28
CA ALA A 74 1.80 7.10 -5.01
C ALA A 74 2.22 6.12 -3.91
N ALA A 75 2.27 6.62 -2.66
CA ALA A 75 2.51 5.83 -1.46
C ALA A 75 1.47 6.18 -0.40
N ILE A 76 0.84 5.17 0.20
CA ILE A 76 -0.15 5.31 1.27
C ILE A 76 0.41 4.72 2.55
N TRP A 77 0.53 5.56 3.57
CA TRP A 77 0.97 5.19 4.90
C TRP A 77 -0.17 5.30 5.91
N MET A 78 -0.26 4.30 6.77
CA MET A 78 -1.20 4.31 7.90
C MET A 78 -0.43 4.51 9.21
N PRO A 79 -0.98 5.30 10.15
CA PRO A 79 -0.30 5.64 11.39
C PRO A 79 -0.18 4.45 12.34
N PRO A 80 0.73 4.53 13.33
CA PRO A 80 1.03 3.45 14.28
C PRO A 80 -0.07 3.17 15.31
N THR A 81 -1.08 4.00 15.39
CA THR A 81 -2.18 3.80 16.33
C THR A 81 -3.10 2.68 15.85
N PRO A 82 -3.43 1.68 16.71
CA PRO A 82 -4.52 0.79 16.41
C PRO A 82 -5.78 1.64 16.26
N HIS A 83 -6.37 1.64 15.07
CA HIS A 83 -7.61 2.38 14.87
C HIS A 83 -8.71 1.68 15.66
N PRO A 84 -9.21 2.28 16.75
CA PRO A 84 -10.49 1.83 17.29
C PRO A 84 -11.50 1.93 16.14
N PHE A 85 -12.46 1.00 16.09
CA PHE A 85 -13.53 1.03 15.10
C PHE A 85 -14.04 2.47 14.95
N SER A 86 -13.72 3.09 13.82
CA SER A 86 -14.18 4.43 13.51
C SER A 86 -15.44 4.31 12.66
N TRP A 87 -16.52 4.95 13.06
CA TRP A 87 -17.72 5.07 12.24
C TRP A 87 -17.43 5.62 10.84
N ARG A 88 -16.32 6.36 10.67
CA ARG A 88 -15.83 6.84 9.37
C ARG A 88 -15.36 5.69 8.45
N ALA A 89 -15.03 4.53 9.00
CA ALA A 89 -14.68 3.35 8.23
C ALA A 89 -15.93 2.61 7.69
N VAL A 90 -17.12 2.86 8.22
CA VAL A 90 -18.35 2.18 7.80
C VAL A 90 -18.69 2.43 6.33
N PRO A 91 -18.70 3.68 5.82
CA PRO A 91 -18.92 3.92 4.40
C PRO A 91 -17.87 3.29 3.50
N PHE A 92 -16.60 3.29 3.95
CA PHE A 92 -15.50 2.59 3.28
C PHE A 92 -15.76 1.07 3.21
N GLY A 93 -16.11 0.45 4.33
CA GLY A 93 -16.41 -0.97 4.40
C GLY A 93 -17.59 -1.39 3.51
N LEU A 94 -18.69 -0.63 3.52
CA LEU A 94 -19.86 -0.89 2.69
C LEU A 94 -19.54 -0.76 1.19
N ARG A 95 -18.86 0.30 0.78
CA ARG A 95 -18.49 0.52 -0.63
C ARG A 95 -17.49 -0.52 -1.13
N SER A 96 -16.52 -0.90 -0.31
CA SER A 96 -15.53 -1.92 -0.62
C SER A 96 -16.18 -3.29 -0.70
N GLY A 97 -17.05 -3.66 0.25
CA GLY A 97 -17.79 -4.91 0.24
C GLY A 97 -18.66 -5.06 -1.00
N ALA A 98 -19.42 -4.02 -1.37
CA ALA A 98 -20.23 -4.03 -2.59
C ALA A 98 -19.38 -4.18 -3.87
N ALA A 99 -18.15 -3.62 -3.89
CA ALA A 99 -17.26 -3.76 -5.03
C ALA A 99 -16.66 -5.16 -5.12
N LEU A 100 -16.26 -5.76 -3.99
CA LEU A 100 -15.65 -7.09 -3.92
C LEU A 100 -16.61 -8.20 -4.34
N GLY A 101 -17.88 -8.18 -3.88
CA GLY A 101 -18.89 -9.18 -4.22
C GLY A 101 -18.35 -10.61 -4.02
N ARG A 102 -18.28 -11.40 -5.10
CA ARG A 102 -17.81 -12.81 -5.08
C ARG A 102 -16.35 -13.00 -4.62
N ASP A 103 -15.54 -11.94 -4.61
CA ASP A 103 -14.12 -12.01 -4.23
C ASP A 103 -13.92 -11.85 -2.71
N ILE A 104 -14.98 -11.52 -1.95
CA ILE A 104 -14.97 -11.35 -0.49
C ILE A 104 -14.28 -12.51 0.25
N PRO A 105 -14.56 -13.80 -0.02
CA PRO A 105 -13.92 -14.88 0.74
C PRO A 105 -12.39 -14.92 0.58
N ARG A 106 -11.87 -14.61 -0.63
CA ARG A 106 -10.42 -14.55 -0.87
C ARG A 106 -9.79 -13.35 -0.19
N MET A 107 -10.47 -12.20 -0.24
CA MET A 107 -10.03 -10.99 0.45
C MET A 107 -10.00 -11.16 1.98
N ILE A 108 -11.00 -11.80 2.58
CA ILE A 108 -11.01 -12.10 4.01
C ILE A 108 -9.86 -13.05 4.37
N ARG A 109 -9.60 -14.07 3.55
CA ARG A 109 -8.50 -15.02 3.78
C ARG A 109 -7.15 -14.30 3.73
N MET A 110 -6.93 -13.44 2.72
CA MET A 110 -5.75 -12.60 2.61
C MET A 110 -5.61 -11.70 3.85
N GLY A 111 -6.65 -10.97 4.20
CA GLY A 111 -6.63 -10.06 5.36
C GLY A 111 -6.31 -10.77 6.68
N ARG A 112 -6.82 -11.99 6.89
CA ARG A 112 -6.50 -12.80 8.08
C ARG A 112 -5.04 -13.24 8.09
N ALA A 113 -4.51 -13.72 6.95
CA ALA A 113 -3.13 -14.14 6.84
C ALA A 113 -2.16 -12.97 7.10
N VAL A 114 -2.41 -11.81 6.49
CA VAL A 114 -1.64 -10.58 6.72
C VAL A 114 -1.72 -10.14 8.18
N SER A 115 -2.93 -10.10 8.77
CA SER A 115 -3.11 -9.67 10.16
C SER A 115 -2.44 -10.59 11.17
N SER A 116 -2.30 -11.88 10.87
CA SER A 116 -1.69 -12.86 11.80
C SER A 116 -0.20 -12.71 12.00
N VAL A 117 0.49 -12.05 11.07
CA VAL A 117 1.96 -11.85 11.09
C VAL A 117 2.35 -10.40 11.39
N ARG A 118 1.36 -9.52 11.49
CA ARG A 118 1.63 -8.10 11.75
C ARG A 118 2.21 -7.90 13.15
N PRO A 119 3.32 -7.13 13.29
CA PRO A 119 3.92 -6.84 14.60
C PRO A 119 2.92 -6.20 15.57
N PRO A 120 2.87 -6.62 16.85
CA PRO A 120 1.94 -6.05 17.82
C PRO A 120 2.35 -4.65 18.31
N GLN A 121 3.64 -4.29 18.19
CA GLN A 121 4.13 -2.98 18.57
C GLN A 121 3.66 -1.88 17.60
N PRO A 122 3.46 -0.64 18.09
CA PRO A 122 3.13 0.50 17.23
C PRO A 122 4.16 0.65 16.11
N HIS A 123 3.69 0.78 14.87
CA HIS A 123 4.53 0.94 13.68
C HIS A 123 3.80 1.73 12.59
N TRP A 124 4.55 2.45 11.77
CA TRP A 124 4.02 3.00 10.54
C TRP A 124 3.85 1.89 9.50
N TYR A 125 2.69 1.82 8.87
CA TYR A 125 2.36 0.79 7.89
C TYR A 125 2.32 1.38 6.48
N LEU A 126 3.27 0.98 5.62
CA LEU A 126 3.20 1.26 4.19
C LEU A 126 2.19 0.32 3.54
N GLN A 127 0.95 0.79 3.48
CA GLN A 127 -0.17 -0.02 3.01
C GLN A 127 -0.14 -0.24 1.49
N LEU A 128 0.24 0.77 0.72
CA LEU A 128 0.33 0.69 -0.74
C LEU A 128 1.48 1.55 -1.25
N LEU A 129 2.26 1.01 -2.17
CA LEU A 129 3.22 1.72 -2.99
C LEU A 129 3.03 1.28 -4.45
N GLY A 130 2.73 2.22 -5.32
CA GLY A 130 2.60 1.93 -6.76
C GLY A 130 3.27 3.02 -7.59
N VAL A 131 3.90 2.58 -8.66
CA VAL A 131 4.54 3.44 -9.66
C VAL A 131 4.02 3.03 -11.03
N GLU A 132 3.69 4.03 -11.85
CA GLU A 132 3.26 3.81 -13.23
C GLU A 132 4.26 2.91 -13.94
N PRO A 133 3.84 1.85 -14.68
CA PRO A 133 4.76 0.91 -15.33
C PRO A 133 5.87 1.57 -16.13
N THR A 134 5.55 2.64 -16.85
CA THR A 134 6.53 3.40 -17.65
C THR A 134 7.52 4.24 -16.84
N ALA A 135 7.26 4.43 -15.53
CA ALA A 135 8.10 5.19 -14.61
C ALA A 135 8.79 4.30 -13.55
N GLN A 136 8.60 2.98 -13.61
CA GLN A 136 9.32 2.04 -12.76
C GLN A 136 10.82 2.07 -13.05
N HIS A 137 11.62 1.66 -12.05
CA HIS A 137 13.09 1.64 -12.10
C HIS A 137 13.78 3.01 -12.32
N THR A 138 13.03 4.13 -12.23
CA THR A 138 13.57 5.50 -12.35
C THR A 138 13.82 6.19 -11.01
N GLY A 139 13.63 5.45 -9.88
CA GLY A 139 13.83 5.98 -8.53
C GLY A 139 12.58 6.59 -7.89
N VAL A 140 11.46 6.70 -8.59
CA VAL A 140 10.19 7.28 -8.10
C VAL A 140 9.69 6.56 -6.83
N GLY A 141 9.68 5.22 -6.84
CA GLY A 141 9.26 4.43 -5.68
C GLY A 141 10.11 4.69 -4.44
N SER A 142 11.44 4.75 -4.60
CA SER A 142 12.36 5.06 -3.49
C SER A 142 12.14 6.47 -2.96
N ALA A 143 11.92 7.45 -3.84
CA ALA A 143 11.65 8.83 -3.43
C ALA A 143 10.37 8.95 -2.62
N LEU A 144 9.28 8.28 -3.05
CA LEU A 144 8.00 8.24 -2.35
C LEU A 144 8.12 7.63 -0.95
N VAL A 145 8.83 6.51 -0.82
CA VAL A 145 9.02 5.86 0.48
C VAL A 145 9.88 6.74 1.40
N ARG A 146 11.00 7.28 0.89
CA ARG A 146 11.91 8.15 1.64
C ARG A 146 11.24 9.43 2.13
N ALA A 147 10.29 9.98 1.38
CA ALA A 147 9.53 11.19 1.75
C ALA A 147 8.81 11.03 3.10
N HIS A 148 8.43 9.83 3.50
CA HIS A 148 7.80 9.58 4.80
C HIS A 148 8.76 8.97 5.83
N LEU A 149 9.75 8.20 5.41
CA LEU A 149 10.71 7.58 6.32
C LEU A 149 11.45 8.60 7.20
N GLN A 150 11.61 9.84 6.76
CA GLN A 150 12.17 10.91 7.58
C GLN A 150 11.31 11.20 8.83
N ASN A 151 9.98 11.22 8.67
CA ASN A 151 9.06 11.41 9.80
C ASN A 151 9.05 10.18 10.71
N VAL A 152 9.03 8.98 10.13
CA VAL A 152 9.14 7.71 10.87
C VAL A 152 10.39 7.68 11.75
N ASP A 153 11.54 8.10 11.17
CA ASP A 153 12.81 8.17 11.88
C ASP A 153 12.77 9.21 13.02
N SER A 154 12.15 10.37 12.79
CA SER A 154 12.04 11.42 13.83
C SER A 154 11.13 11.02 14.99
N GLU A 155 10.14 10.16 14.75
CA GLU A 155 9.24 9.61 15.76
C GLU A 155 9.86 8.41 16.52
N GLY A 156 10.99 7.89 16.05
CA GLY A 156 11.64 6.72 16.66
C GLY A 156 10.79 5.45 16.55
N LEU A 157 9.93 5.34 15.54
CA LEU A 157 9.06 4.22 15.33
C LEU A 157 9.55 3.30 14.20
N PRO A 158 9.23 2.00 14.24
CA PRO A 158 9.48 1.11 13.11
C PRO A 158 8.50 1.36 11.97
N ALA A 159 8.90 0.97 10.75
CA ALA A 159 8.04 0.89 9.59
C ALA A 159 7.83 -0.57 9.18
N TYR A 160 6.60 -0.90 8.77
CA TYR A 160 6.19 -2.24 8.39
C TYR A 160 5.51 -2.24 7.02
N LEU A 161 5.65 -3.33 6.29
CA LEU A 161 4.93 -3.59 5.04
C LEU A 161 4.83 -5.10 4.73
N GLU A 162 3.95 -5.45 3.81
CA GLU A 162 3.94 -6.76 3.15
C GLU A 162 4.26 -6.59 1.66
N THR A 163 4.92 -7.59 1.07
CA THR A 163 5.28 -7.55 -0.36
C THR A 163 5.55 -8.94 -0.93
N THR A 164 5.60 -9.02 -2.26
CA THR A 164 6.00 -10.22 -2.98
C THR A 164 7.52 -10.34 -3.08
N ARG A 165 8.01 -11.54 -3.44
CA ARG A 165 9.45 -11.87 -3.52
C ARG A 165 10.23 -10.93 -4.43
N GLU A 166 9.63 -10.50 -5.52
CA GLU A 166 10.26 -9.66 -6.54
C GLU A 166 10.70 -8.29 -6.00
N ASN A 167 10.02 -7.81 -4.97
CA ASN A 167 10.27 -6.49 -4.38
C ASN A 167 11.23 -6.51 -3.19
N LEU A 168 11.70 -7.68 -2.73
CA LEU A 168 12.56 -7.79 -1.53
C LEU A 168 13.86 -7.00 -1.67
N VAL A 169 14.49 -7.05 -2.85
CA VAL A 169 15.74 -6.31 -3.11
C VAL A 169 15.48 -4.80 -3.03
N PHE A 170 14.37 -4.34 -3.62
CA PHE A 170 13.99 -2.92 -3.58
C PHE A 170 13.83 -2.43 -2.14
N TYR A 171 13.05 -3.11 -1.32
CA TYR A 171 12.83 -2.72 0.07
C TYR A 171 14.08 -2.89 0.94
N GLY A 172 14.95 -3.86 0.64
CA GLY A 172 16.26 -4.01 1.27
C GLY A 172 17.13 -2.75 1.11
N THR A 173 17.11 -2.08 -0.05
CA THR A 173 17.82 -0.80 -0.26
C THR A 173 17.30 0.35 0.62
N LEU A 174 16.10 0.20 1.17
CA LEU A 174 15.44 1.13 2.09
C LEU A 174 15.52 0.68 3.55
N GLN A 175 16.37 -0.33 3.84
CA GLN A 175 16.63 -0.87 5.17
C GLN A 175 15.44 -1.64 5.78
N PHE A 176 14.54 -2.17 4.95
CA PHE A 176 13.55 -3.14 5.41
C PHE A 176 14.14 -4.54 5.39
N GLU A 177 13.88 -5.30 6.45
CA GLU A 177 14.34 -6.67 6.64
C GLU A 177 13.14 -7.62 6.65
N VAL A 178 13.30 -8.81 6.06
CA VAL A 178 12.26 -9.84 6.09
C VAL A 178 12.15 -10.40 7.51
N ILE A 179 10.94 -10.34 8.08
CA ILE A 179 10.65 -10.89 9.41
C ILE A 179 9.77 -12.14 9.36
N GLY A 180 9.18 -12.46 8.21
CA GLY A 180 8.36 -13.66 8.05
C GLY A 180 7.84 -13.86 6.63
N GLU A 181 7.38 -15.07 6.35
CA GLU A 181 6.66 -15.45 5.13
C GLU A 181 5.16 -15.55 5.43
N ILE A 182 4.34 -15.01 4.54
CA ILE A 182 2.88 -15.00 4.66
C ILE A 182 2.30 -16.04 3.71
N ARG A 183 1.64 -17.05 4.24
CA ARG A 183 0.95 -18.09 3.47
C ARG A 183 -0.55 -17.84 3.49
N ILE A 184 -1.07 -17.23 2.43
CA ILE A 184 -2.49 -16.92 2.31
C ILE A 184 -3.31 -18.20 2.06
N HIS A 185 -2.84 -19.03 1.13
CA HIS A 185 -3.47 -20.29 0.71
C HIS A 185 -2.47 -21.10 -0.12
N ALA A 186 -2.69 -22.43 -0.25
CA ALA A 186 -1.80 -23.29 -1.05
C ALA A 186 -1.69 -22.88 -2.53
N SER A 187 -2.75 -22.27 -3.08
CA SER A 187 -2.77 -21.77 -4.48
C SER A 187 -2.50 -20.27 -4.60
N ALA A 188 -2.24 -19.56 -3.50
CA ALA A 188 -1.91 -18.15 -3.51
C ALA A 188 -0.38 -17.96 -3.66
N PRO A 189 0.08 -16.86 -4.26
CA PRO A 189 1.49 -16.51 -4.21
C PRO A 189 1.94 -16.26 -2.77
N GLY A 190 3.21 -16.52 -2.48
CA GLY A 190 3.83 -16.19 -1.22
C GLY A 190 4.05 -14.69 -1.10
N GLU A 191 3.76 -14.15 0.07
CA GLU A 191 4.12 -12.79 0.45
C GLU A 191 5.10 -12.82 1.62
N PHE A 192 5.74 -11.71 1.87
CA PHE A 192 6.72 -11.53 2.94
C PHE A 192 6.34 -10.30 3.76
N SER A 193 6.45 -10.46 5.07
CA SER A 193 6.37 -9.36 6.01
C SER A 193 7.76 -8.77 6.23
N LEU A 194 7.87 -7.46 6.13
CA LEU A 194 9.11 -6.72 6.29
C LEU A 194 8.99 -5.66 7.36
N LEU A 195 10.03 -5.52 8.15
CA LEU A 195 10.15 -4.50 9.18
C LEU A 195 11.43 -3.69 8.96
N ARG A 196 11.32 -2.39 9.05
CA ARG A 196 12.45 -1.48 9.18
C ARG A 196 12.51 -1.01 10.62
N PRO A 197 13.59 -1.31 11.36
CA PRO A 197 13.72 -0.88 12.75
C PRO A 197 13.79 0.65 12.83
N PRO A 198 13.41 1.23 13.98
CA PRO A 198 13.56 2.67 14.19
C PRO A 198 15.05 3.05 14.15
N LYS A 199 15.36 4.20 13.58
CA LYS A 199 16.70 4.74 13.73
C LYS A 199 16.88 5.21 15.18
N GLN A 200 17.98 4.78 15.79
CA GLN A 200 18.36 5.33 17.10
C GLN A 200 18.64 6.83 16.93
N PRO A 201 18.07 7.68 17.81
CA PRO A 201 18.44 9.09 17.83
C PRO A 201 19.94 9.22 18.09
N ARG A 202 20.59 10.01 17.27
CA ARG A 202 22.00 10.34 17.48
C ARG A 202 22.15 11.30 18.66
#